data_caff7bfe9247b2a1cf3921044f41f720
#
_entry.id   caff7bfe9247b2a1cf3921044f41f720
#
_cell.length_a   1.000
_cell.length_b   1.000
_cell.length_c   1.000
_cell.angle_alpha   90.00
_cell.angle_beta   90.00
_cell.angle_gamma   90.00
#
_symmetry.space_group_name_H-M   'P 1'
#
loop_
_entity.id
_entity.type
_entity.pdbx_description
1 polymer ?
#
loop_
_entity_poly.entity_id
_entity_poly.type
_entity_poly.pdbx_seq_one_letter_code
_entity_poly.pdbx_strand_id
1 'polypeptide(L)'
;MWLRAVPGAAGWMILPSRLSASSYRANEKLDIALVGVGKRGRWHAQAIGRIGQNLAAVCDADRTKVAQVLERKPEVPVYQDFRRMLDQRQGQIDAVVIATPDHTHAVIAARAMERGKHVYVEKPIAHDVGEARRLRLLARRYQVATQMGNQGMATDSFRRTVELIQDGVVGQIREVHVWYVFGGSGPQARPQGRPPIPEGLDWDLWLGPAPFRPYHPSYVTSWWAWRDFGTGVLGGGGSHSIHVAFKALNLGALWEEGNSGRIIVEGEVAEPCPENFPRWEKLRFHIPARGTLPPVCIHWYDGSEAELRRQGIWQKLEKIAGRPLQWKDSWTPRSGTLLVGSRGVVHTNAHNSICVLLPEERLPEAAGPPERFPHVAGHQQEWVEACRGGPAPLSNFDHSGPAMELLLLGNVFSRVVQPLEFDPVGCRVLNHEGADRGLRPPRRQSWEV
;
A
#
# COMPACT_ATOMS: atom_id res chain seq x y z
N MET A 1 63.59 -13.51 44.94
CA MET A 1 62.20 -13.80 45.16
C MET A 1 61.50 -13.60 43.79
N TRP A 2 61.18 -14.72 43.14
CA TRP A 2 60.71 -14.77 41.74
C TRP A 2 59.22 -14.56 41.68
N LEU A 3 58.75 -13.53 40.97
CA LEU A 3 57.32 -13.41 40.56
C LEU A 3 57.12 -14.07 39.20
N ARG A 4 56.38 -15.12 39.20
CA ARG A 4 55.93 -15.81 37.96
C ARG A 4 54.78 -15.03 37.33
N ALA A 5 54.92 -14.63 36.05
CA ALA A 5 53.85 -14.13 35.23
C ALA A 5 52.95 -15.28 34.81
N VAL A 6 51.63 -15.10 34.98
CA VAL A 6 50.57 -15.98 34.47
C VAL A 6 50.24 -15.55 33.05
N PRO A 7 50.22 -16.40 32.04
CA PRO A 7 49.79 -16.03 30.69
C PRO A 7 48.24 -15.83 30.68
N GLY A 8 47.80 -14.62 30.31
CA GLY A 8 46.42 -14.32 30.10
C GLY A 8 45.83 -15.16 28.93
N ALA A 9 44.83 -15.93 29.22
CA ALA A 9 44.03 -16.62 28.19
C ALA A 9 43.35 -15.55 27.29
N ALA A 10 43.76 -15.46 26.04
CA ALA A 10 43.04 -14.73 25.01
C ALA A 10 41.69 -15.43 24.77
N GLY A 11 40.67 -14.94 25.41
CA GLY A 11 39.31 -15.38 25.17
C GLY A 11 38.90 -15.00 23.75
N TRP A 12 38.72 -15.96 22.88
CA TRP A 12 38.05 -15.75 21.59
C TRP A 12 36.59 -15.41 21.85
N MET A 13 36.23 -14.13 21.66
CA MET A 13 34.82 -13.73 21.63
C MET A 13 34.24 -14.24 20.33
N ILE A 14 33.52 -15.35 20.38
CA ILE A 14 32.69 -15.82 19.27
C ILE A 14 31.49 -14.85 19.23
N LEU A 15 31.56 -13.84 18.36
CA LEU A 15 30.43 -13.01 18.03
C LEU A 15 29.33 -13.91 17.46
N PRO A 16 28.07 -13.75 17.88
CA PRO A 16 26.97 -14.55 17.36
C PRO A 16 26.92 -14.42 15.84
N SER A 17 26.84 -15.54 15.15
CA SER A 17 26.89 -15.70 13.68
C SER A 17 25.92 -14.81 12.87
N ARG A 18 24.95 -14.20 13.53
CA ARG A 18 23.98 -13.25 12.92
C ARG A 18 24.58 -11.89 12.58
N LEU A 19 25.61 -11.40 13.28
CA LEU A 19 26.25 -10.10 12.99
C LEU A 19 27.29 -10.23 11.86
N SER A 20 27.95 -11.36 11.73
CA SER A 20 28.90 -11.59 10.62
C SER A 20 28.21 -11.84 9.27
N ALA A 21 27.00 -12.42 9.28
CA ALA A 21 26.22 -12.62 8.06
C ALA A 21 25.68 -11.32 7.46
N SER A 22 25.35 -10.32 8.27
CA SER A 22 24.83 -9.02 7.79
C SER A 22 25.91 -8.16 7.12
N SER A 23 27.17 -8.23 7.56
CA SER A 23 28.26 -7.46 6.97
C SER A 23 28.76 -8.00 5.63
N TYR A 24 28.61 -9.31 5.39
CA TYR A 24 29.00 -9.94 4.12
C TYR A 24 27.97 -9.67 3.01
N ARG A 25 26.67 -9.59 3.35
CA ARG A 25 25.58 -9.38 2.39
C ARG A 25 25.43 -7.93 1.91
N ALA A 26 26.04 -6.96 2.56
CA ALA A 26 25.89 -5.54 2.21
C ALA A 26 26.35 -5.20 0.77
N ASN A 27 27.25 -6.01 0.19
CA ASN A 27 27.80 -5.80 -1.16
C ASN A 27 27.26 -6.80 -2.19
N GLU A 28 26.47 -7.80 -1.80
CA GLU A 28 25.92 -8.80 -2.72
C GLU A 28 24.61 -8.29 -3.34
N LYS A 29 24.35 -8.72 -4.57
CA LYS A 29 23.06 -8.49 -5.21
C LYS A 29 21.99 -9.33 -4.54
N LEU A 30 20.81 -8.78 -4.35
CA LEU A 30 19.66 -9.56 -3.89
C LEU A 30 19.14 -10.45 -5.01
N ASP A 31 18.81 -11.68 -4.65
CA ASP A 31 18.08 -12.63 -5.49
C ASP A 31 16.58 -12.43 -5.28
N ILE A 32 15.94 -11.74 -6.21
CA ILE A 32 14.55 -11.31 -6.10
C ILE A 32 13.64 -12.20 -6.95
N ALA A 33 12.64 -12.82 -6.32
CA ALA A 33 11.55 -13.48 -7.04
C ALA A 33 10.42 -12.47 -7.35
N LEU A 34 9.77 -12.64 -8.51
CA LEU A 34 8.64 -11.82 -8.92
C LEU A 34 7.38 -12.67 -9.07
N VAL A 35 6.32 -12.33 -8.34
CA VAL A 35 5.01 -12.98 -8.43
C VAL A 35 4.00 -12.02 -9.07
N GLY A 36 3.38 -12.47 -10.16
CA GLY A 36 2.57 -11.63 -11.03
C GLY A 36 3.41 -10.96 -12.12
N VAL A 37 3.34 -11.43 -13.37
CA VAL A 37 4.11 -10.93 -14.52
C VAL A 37 3.22 -10.26 -15.58
N GLY A 38 2.06 -9.76 -15.17
CA GLY A 38 1.22 -8.88 -15.97
C GLY A 38 1.91 -7.54 -16.29
N LYS A 39 1.17 -6.55 -16.80
CA LYS A 39 1.72 -5.25 -17.21
C LYS A 39 2.62 -4.63 -16.13
N ARG A 40 2.18 -4.60 -14.86
CA ARG A 40 2.93 -4.02 -13.75
C ARG A 40 4.12 -4.90 -13.36
N GLY A 41 3.95 -6.22 -13.32
CA GLY A 41 5.04 -7.16 -13.03
C GLY A 41 6.17 -7.09 -14.05
N ARG A 42 5.88 -6.96 -15.36
CA ARG A 42 6.91 -6.74 -16.38
C ARG A 42 7.73 -5.48 -16.14
N TRP A 43 7.08 -4.41 -15.70
CA TRP A 43 7.80 -3.19 -15.28
C TRP A 43 8.74 -3.49 -14.11
N HIS A 44 8.32 -4.28 -13.11
CA HIS A 44 9.18 -4.71 -12.00
C HIS A 44 10.34 -5.60 -12.46
N ALA A 45 10.11 -6.54 -13.36
CA ALA A 45 11.19 -7.37 -13.92
C ALA A 45 12.31 -6.52 -14.54
N GLN A 46 11.95 -5.42 -15.24
CA GLN A 46 12.91 -4.46 -15.78
C GLN A 46 13.54 -3.59 -14.68
N ALA A 47 12.74 -3.16 -13.69
CA ALA A 47 13.22 -2.32 -12.60
C ALA A 47 14.27 -3.04 -11.75
N ILE A 48 14.06 -4.33 -11.41
CA ILE A 48 15.02 -5.18 -10.70
C ILE A 48 16.39 -5.16 -11.39
N GLY A 49 16.43 -5.33 -12.72
CA GLY A 49 17.68 -5.26 -13.49
C GLY A 49 18.31 -3.86 -13.48
N ARG A 50 17.50 -2.80 -13.62
CA ARG A 50 17.99 -1.41 -13.62
C ARG A 50 18.62 -0.99 -12.31
N ILE A 51 18.10 -1.48 -11.18
CA ILE A 51 18.68 -1.22 -9.85
C ILE A 51 19.77 -2.24 -9.49
N GLY A 52 20.28 -3.01 -10.47
CA GLY A 52 21.42 -3.89 -10.32
C GLY A 52 21.17 -5.17 -9.52
N GLN A 53 19.91 -5.59 -9.34
CA GLN A 53 19.58 -6.80 -8.61
C GLN A 53 19.32 -7.99 -9.55
N ASN A 54 19.32 -9.22 -9.01
CA ASN A 54 19.07 -10.43 -9.78
C ASN A 54 17.56 -10.75 -9.80
N LEU A 55 17.02 -11.15 -10.94
CA LEU A 55 15.72 -11.78 -11.06
C LEU A 55 15.89 -13.30 -10.92
N ALA A 56 15.63 -13.82 -9.72
CA ALA A 56 15.92 -15.22 -9.36
C ALA A 56 14.86 -16.22 -9.82
N ALA A 57 13.59 -15.79 -9.90
CA ALA A 57 12.48 -16.60 -10.36
C ALA A 57 11.29 -15.71 -10.73
N VAL A 58 10.41 -16.22 -11.59
CA VAL A 58 9.10 -15.60 -11.88
C VAL A 58 7.97 -16.60 -11.66
N CYS A 59 6.81 -16.07 -11.19
CA CYS A 59 5.62 -16.87 -10.96
C CYS A 59 4.38 -16.13 -11.45
N ASP A 60 3.52 -16.80 -12.21
CA ASP A 60 2.20 -16.30 -12.60
C ASP A 60 1.23 -17.48 -12.80
N ALA A 61 0.00 -17.36 -12.30
CA ALA A 61 -1.06 -18.34 -12.51
C ALA A 61 -1.40 -18.55 -14.01
N ASP A 62 -1.08 -17.55 -14.85
CA ASP A 62 -1.19 -17.61 -16.31
C ASP A 62 0.20 -17.69 -16.96
N ARG A 63 0.60 -18.90 -17.39
CA ARG A 63 1.90 -19.13 -18.03
C ARG A 63 2.13 -18.27 -19.28
N THR A 64 1.08 -17.84 -19.96
CA THR A 64 1.22 -17.00 -21.15
C THR A 64 1.81 -15.62 -20.83
N LYS A 65 1.67 -15.15 -19.58
CA LYS A 65 2.19 -13.84 -19.15
C LYS A 65 3.71 -13.81 -19.01
N VAL A 66 4.36 -14.94 -18.81
CA VAL A 66 5.81 -15.00 -18.57
C VAL A 66 6.65 -14.90 -19.85
N ALA A 67 6.08 -15.16 -21.00
CA ALA A 67 6.79 -15.20 -22.29
C ALA A 67 7.68 -13.94 -22.52
N GLN A 68 7.13 -12.74 -22.34
CA GLN A 68 7.85 -11.49 -22.54
C GLN A 68 9.01 -11.23 -21.55
N VAL A 69 8.98 -11.86 -20.39
CA VAL A 69 10.11 -11.83 -19.46
C VAL A 69 11.20 -12.77 -19.94
N LEU A 70 10.82 -13.98 -20.38
CA LEU A 70 11.73 -15.00 -20.87
C LEU A 70 12.42 -14.62 -22.17
N GLU A 71 11.80 -13.83 -23.06
CA GLU A 71 12.46 -13.27 -24.25
C GLU A 71 13.78 -12.54 -23.91
N ARG A 72 13.85 -11.91 -22.74
CA ARG A 72 15.03 -11.15 -22.30
C ARG A 72 15.90 -11.89 -21.29
N LYS A 73 15.34 -12.88 -20.61
CA LYS A 73 15.96 -13.66 -19.53
C LYS A 73 15.49 -15.11 -19.58
N PRO A 74 15.89 -15.86 -20.61
CA PRO A 74 15.40 -17.23 -20.84
C PRO A 74 15.83 -18.21 -19.75
N GLU A 75 16.88 -17.89 -19.00
CA GLU A 75 17.44 -18.72 -17.93
C GLU A 75 16.64 -18.65 -16.63
N VAL A 76 15.72 -17.67 -16.48
CA VAL A 76 14.98 -17.46 -15.23
C VAL A 76 13.96 -18.58 -15.02
N PRO A 77 13.99 -19.29 -13.88
CA PRO A 77 13.02 -20.32 -13.57
C PRO A 77 11.58 -19.79 -13.47
N VAL A 78 10.63 -20.54 -14.04
CA VAL A 78 9.22 -20.20 -14.11
C VAL A 78 8.38 -21.12 -13.25
N TYR A 79 7.49 -20.54 -12.49
CA TYR A 79 6.52 -21.25 -11.65
C TYR A 79 5.10 -20.77 -11.96
N GLN A 80 4.13 -21.62 -11.74
CA GLN A 80 2.71 -21.26 -11.81
C GLN A 80 2.13 -21.09 -10.41
N ASP A 81 2.65 -21.85 -9.43
CA ASP A 81 2.29 -21.77 -8.02
C ASP A 81 3.45 -21.16 -7.20
N PHE A 82 3.20 -20.01 -6.59
CA PHE A 82 4.19 -19.30 -5.76
C PHE A 82 4.62 -20.12 -4.52
N ARG A 83 3.77 -21.01 -4.01
CA ARG A 83 4.09 -21.87 -2.86
C ARG A 83 5.22 -22.82 -3.24
N ARG A 84 5.11 -23.47 -4.41
CA ARG A 84 6.16 -24.34 -4.97
C ARG A 84 7.45 -23.55 -5.24
N MET A 85 7.34 -22.33 -5.76
CA MET A 85 8.52 -21.47 -5.97
C MET A 85 9.24 -21.20 -4.65
N LEU A 86 8.52 -20.77 -3.61
CA LEU A 86 9.11 -20.46 -2.31
C LEU A 86 9.72 -21.69 -1.64
N ASP A 87 9.10 -22.87 -1.77
CA ASP A 87 9.60 -24.11 -1.17
C ASP A 87 10.85 -24.63 -1.90
N GLN A 88 10.82 -24.69 -3.23
CA GLN A 88 11.92 -25.25 -4.02
C GLN A 88 13.13 -24.33 -4.09
N ARG A 89 12.95 -23.02 -3.90
CA ARG A 89 14.01 -22.02 -4.00
C ARG A 89 14.28 -21.24 -2.71
N GLN A 90 13.93 -21.82 -1.56
CA GLN A 90 14.03 -21.15 -0.28
C GLN A 90 15.41 -20.54 0.00
N GLY A 91 16.50 -21.26 -0.33
CA GLY A 91 17.88 -20.80 -0.15
C GLY A 91 18.42 -19.89 -1.27
N GLN A 92 17.63 -19.67 -2.35
CA GLN A 92 18.04 -18.94 -3.55
C GLN A 92 17.19 -17.67 -3.80
N ILE A 93 16.36 -17.28 -2.84
CA ILE A 93 15.53 -16.09 -2.88
C ILE A 93 15.78 -15.32 -1.59
N ASP A 94 16.15 -14.05 -1.70
CA ASP A 94 16.28 -13.12 -0.58
C ASP A 94 14.99 -12.31 -0.36
N ALA A 95 14.33 -11.97 -1.46
CA ALA A 95 13.20 -11.05 -1.45
C ALA A 95 12.16 -11.40 -2.52
N VAL A 96 10.92 -10.98 -2.30
CA VAL A 96 9.79 -11.21 -3.20
C VAL A 96 9.12 -9.89 -3.57
N VAL A 97 8.97 -9.64 -4.87
CA VAL A 97 8.13 -8.56 -5.41
C VAL A 97 6.80 -9.16 -5.83
N ILE A 98 5.70 -8.56 -5.38
CA ILE A 98 4.34 -9.06 -5.60
C ILE A 98 3.56 -8.00 -6.41
N ALA A 99 3.08 -8.39 -7.58
CA ALA A 99 2.36 -7.52 -8.52
C ALA A 99 1.17 -8.27 -9.19
N THR A 100 0.49 -9.07 -8.41
CA THR A 100 -0.73 -9.81 -8.75
C THR A 100 -1.98 -8.93 -8.58
N PRO A 101 -3.21 -9.41 -8.82
CA PRO A 101 -4.44 -8.77 -8.34
C PRO A 101 -4.49 -8.68 -6.80
N ASP A 102 -5.19 -7.66 -6.27
CA ASP A 102 -5.18 -7.26 -4.85
C ASP A 102 -5.47 -8.42 -3.89
N HIS A 103 -6.43 -9.31 -4.22
CA HIS A 103 -6.88 -10.40 -3.35
C HIS A 103 -5.81 -11.46 -3.04
N THR A 104 -4.74 -11.53 -3.83
CA THR A 104 -3.66 -12.49 -3.59
C THR A 104 -2.42 -11.86 -2.96
N HIS A 105 -2.37 -10.53 -2.80
CA HIS A 105 -1.23 -9.83 -2.25
C HIS A 105 -0.84 -10.35 -0.86
N ALA A 106 -1.82 -10.40 0.05
CA ALA A 106 -1.55 -10.71 1.45
C ALA A 106 -1.09 -12.15 1.65
N VAL A 107 -1.71 -13.13 1.01
CA VAL A 107 -1.33 -14.52 1.17
C VAL A 107 0.09 -14.81 0.65
N ILE A 108 0.47 -14.18 -0.47
CA ILE A 108 1.82 -14.33 -1.03
C ILE A 108 2.84 -13.67 -0.12
N ALA A 109 2.57 -12.43 0.33
CA ALA A 109 3.44 -11.68 1.23
C ALA A 109 3.64 -12.40 2.57
N ALA A 110 2.56 -12.91 3.18
CA ALA A 110 2.62 -13.65 4.43
C ALA A 110 3.51 -14.88 4.31
N ARG A 111 3.29 -15.72 3.27
CA ARG A 111 4.09 -16.94 3.04
C ARG A 111 5.56 -16.64 2.74
N ALA A 112 5.86 -15.51 2.10
CA ALA A 112 7.24 -15.05 1.90
C ALA A 112 7.88 -14.62 3.24
N MET A 113 7.19 -13.78 4.02
CA MET A 113 7.68 -13.30 5.32
C MET A 113 7.88 -14.43 6.34
N GLU A 114 6.98 -15.42 6.38
CA GLU A 114 7.10 -16.63 7.21
C GLU A 114 8.37 -17.44 6.91
N ARG A 115 8.93 -17.31 5.69
CA ARG A 115 10.20 -17.90 5.27
C ARG A 115 11.39 -16.94 5.40
N GLY A 116 11.20 -15.82 6.10
CA GLY A 116 12.25 -14.81 6.32
C GLY A 116 12.59 -14.00 5.06
N LYS A 117 11.71 -13.95 4.04
CA LYS A 117 11.96 -13.17 2.83
C LYS A 117 11.47 -11.74 2.99
N HIS A 118 12.28 -10.78 2.51
CA HIS A 118 11.85 -9.40 2.36
C HIS A 118 10.75 -9.28 1.31
N VAL A 119 9.84 -8.33 1.46
CA VAL A 119 8.72 -8.19 0.52
C VAL A 119 8.50 -6.77 0.03
N TYR A 120 8.26 -6.64 -1.26
CA TYR A 120 7.71 -5.46 -1.90
C TYR A 120 6.35 -5.85 -2.48
N VAL A 121 5.28 -5.20 -2.02
CA VAL A 121 3.92 -5.49 -2.48
C VAL A 121 3.37 -4.30 -3.24
N GLU A 122 2.88 -4.50 -4.45
CA GLU A 122 2.14 -3.44 -5.15
C GLU A 122 0.94 -2.99 -4.33
N LYS A 123 0.53 -1.79 -4.56
CA LYS A 123 -0.60 -1.18 -3.86
C LYS A 123 -1.96 -1.72 -4.38
N PRO A 124 -2.92 -1.87 -3.45
CA PRO A 124 -2.79 -1.85 -1.99
C PRO A 124 -2.10 -3.11 -1.46
N ILE A 125 -1.49 -3.06 -0.28
CA ILE A 125 -0.78 -4.24 0.25
C ILE A 125 -1.70 -5.42 0.56
N ALA A 126 -2.99 -5.17 0.71
CA ALA A 126 -3.99 -6.13 1.19
C ALA A 126 -5.36 -5.83 0.58
N HIS A 127 -6.21 -6.85 0.58
CA HIS A 127 -7.57 -6.78 0.05
C HIS A 127 -8.60 -6.39 1.12
N ASP A 128 -8.34 -6.68 2.38
CA ASP A 128 -9.19 -6.30 3.50
C ASP A 128 -8.39 -5.80 4.72
N VAL A 129 -9.13 -5.26 5.71
CA VAL A 129 -8.57 -4.65 6.91
C VAL A 129 -7.77 -5.66 7.74
N GLY A 130 -8.29 -6.89 7.89
CA GLY A 130 -7.62 -7.95 8.66
C GLY A 130 -6.31 -8.39 8.04
N GLU A 131 -6.25 -8.48 6.72
CA GLU A 131 -5.01 -8.77 5.99
C GLU A 131 -3.97 -7.67 6.19
N ALA A 132 -4.35 -6.40 6.06
CA ALA A 132 -3.43 -5.27 6.28
C ALA A 132 -2.82 -5.33 7.70
N ARG A 133 -3.66 -5.58 8.72
CA ARG A 133 -3.22 -5.83 10.10
C ARG A 133 -2.26 -7.01 10.19
N ARG A 134 -2.62 -8.14 9.59
CA ARG A 134 -1.83 -9.37 9.64
C ARG A 134 -0.45 -9.17 9.03
N LEU A 135 -0.34 -8.51 7.89
CA LEU A 135 0.94 -8.23 7.23
C LEU A 135 1.85 -7.35 8.08
N ARG A 136 1.31 -6.30 8.72
CA ARG A 136 2.07 -5.47 9.67
C ARG A 136 2.64 -6.31 10.81
N LEU A 137 1.83 -7.17 11.42
CA LEU A 137 2.26 -8.01 12.55
C LEU A 137 3.30 -9.06 12.12
N LEU A 138 3.17 -9.66 10.94
CA LEU A 138 4.14 -10.60 10.39
C LEU A 138 5.48 -9.91 10.09
N ALA A 139 5.46 -8.72 9.50
CA ALA A 139 6.67 -7.94 9.23
C ALA A 139 7.47 -7.69 10.52
N ARG A 140 6.79 -7.30 11.59
CA ARG A 140 7.39 -7.11 12.92
C ARG A 140 7.91 -8.43 13.51
N ARG A 141 7.11 -9.50 13.41
CA ARG A 141 7.49 -10.82 13.95
C ARG A 141 8.73 -11.41 13.29
N TYR A 142 8.80 -11.34 11.96
CA TYR A 142 9.89 -11.92 11.18
C TYR A 142 11.03 -10.94 10.90
N GLN A 143 10.90 -9.68 11.31
CA GLN A 143 11.91 -8.63 11.17
C GLN A 143 12.44 -8.50 9.73
N VAL A 144 11.56 -8.58 8.76
CA VAL A 144 11.88 -8.45 7.33
C VAL A 144 11.62 -7.03 6.82
N ALA A 145 12.41 -6.59 5.85
CA ALA A 145 12.18 -5.33 5.15
C ALA A 145 10.93 -5.43 4.28
N THR A 146 10.04 -4.46 4.41
CA THR A 146 8.76 -4.42 3.70
C THR A 146 8.56 -3.08 3.01
N GLN A 147 7.86 -3.06 1.87
CA GLN A 147 7.48 -1.82 1.20
C GLN A 147 6.20 -2.00 0.39
N MET A 148 5.33 -0.99 0.42
CA MET A 148 4.18 -0.88 -0.48
C MET A 148 4.56 -0.10 -1.75
N GLY A 149 3.98 -0.46 -2.88
CA GLY A 149 4.23 0.12 -4.20
C GLY A 149 3.62 1.51 -4.45
N ASN A 150 3.68 2.42 -3.51
CA ASN A 150 3.21 3.81 -3.63
C ASN A 150 4.37 4.79 -3.82
N GLN A 151 4.93 4.80 -5.01
CA GLN A 151 6.20 5.43 -5.38
C GLN A 151 6.32 6.92 -5.02
N GLY A 152 5.22 7.65 -4.90
CA GLY A 152 5.22 9.07 -4.52
C GLY A 152 5.93 9.37 -3.20
N MET A 153 5.91 8.43 -2.25
CA MET A 153 6.57 8.59 -0.95
C MET A 153 8.10 8.70 -1.00
N ALA A 154 8.72 8.26 -2.12
CA ALA A 154 10.16 8.37 -2.31
C ALA A 154 10.59 9.72 -2.91
N THR A 155 9.66 10.61 -3.27
CA THR A 155 10.00 11.91 -3.84
C THR A 155 10.40 12.92 -2.77
N ASP A 156 11.33 13.80 -3.09
CA ASP A 156 11.75 14.90 -2.21
C ASP A 156 10.56 15.82 -1.90
N SER A 157 9.70 16.07 -2.90
CA SER A 157 8.48 16.88 -2.73
C SER A 157 7.56 16.32 -1.64
N PHE A 158 7.34 14.99 -1.61
CA PHE A 158 6.57 14.35 -0.53
C PHE A 158 7.23 14.57 0.82
N ARG A 159 8.53 14.27 0.94
CA ARG A 159 9.29 14.31 2.19
C ARG A 159 9.34 15.72 2.75
N ARG A 160 9.70 16.69 1.91
CA ARG A 160 9.72 18.10 2.28
C ARG A 160 8.35 18.62 2.72
N THR A 161 7.29 18.24 2.02
CA THR A 161 5.92 18.64 2.37
C THR A 161 5.51 18.12 3.74
N VAL A 162 5.83 16.86 4.06
CA VAL A 162 5.58 16.29 5.40
C VAL A 162 6.28 17.11 6.48
N GLU A 163 7.56 17.48 6.27
CA GLU A 163 8.33 18.31 7.22
C GLU A 163 7.67 19.67 7.43
N LEU A 164 7.34 20.36 6.34
CA LEU A 164 6.74 21.72 6.41
C LEU A 164 5.39 21.73 7.11
N ILE A 165 4.57 20.68 6.93
CA ILE A 165 3.31 20.54 7.68
C ILE A 165 3.60 20.33 9.16
N GLN A 166 4.55 19.47 9.51
CA GLN A 166 4.94 19.17 10.89
C GLN A 166 5.55 20.40 11.59
N ASP A 167 6.28 21.23 10.86
CA ASP A 167 6.82 22.50 11.34
C ASP A 167 5.75 23.60 11.45
N GLY A 168 4.50 23.27 11.06
CA GLY A 168 3.36 24.16 11.20
C GLY A 168 3.35 25.32 10.20
N VAL A 169 4.03 25.22 9.05
CA VAL A 169 4.10 26.29 8.04
C VAL A 169 2.71 26.70 7.58
N VAL A 170 1.81 25.73 7.32
CA VAL A 170 0.41 26.00 6.96
C VAL A 170 -0.53 26.15 8.17
N GLY A 171 0.03 26.12 9.38
CA GLY A 171 -0.74 26.15 10.62
C GLY A 171 -1.40 24.80 10.93
N GLN A 172 -2.36 24.82 11.87
CA GLN A 172 -3.04 23.63 12.33
C GLN A 172 -3.99 23.11 11.24
N ILE A 173 -3.77 21.87 10.77
CA ILE A 173 -4.65 21.20 9.80
C ILE A 173 -5.94 20.75 10.51
N ARG A 174 -7.08 21.07 9.91
CA ARG A 174 -8.43 20.75 10.42
C ARG A 174 -9.20 19.84 9.49
N GLU A 175 -9.00 20.00 8.18
CA GLU A 175 -9.66 19.19 7.16
C GLU A 175 -8.65 18.70 6.13
N VAL A 176 -8.90 17.51 5.64
CA VAL A 176 -8.18 16.91 4.51
C VAL A 176 -9.23 16.50 3.49
N HIS A 177 -9.07 16.90 2.23
CA HIS A 177 -9.92 16.47 1.14
C HIS A 177 -9.11 15.66 0.16
N VAL A 178 -9.48 14.40 -0.02
CA VAL A 178 -8.88 13.49 -1.00
C VAL A 178 -9.92 13.21 -2.06
N TRP A 179 -9.58 13.42 -3.33
CA TRP A 179 -10.52 13.10 -4.41
C TRP A 179 -9.81 12.33 -5.52
N TYR A 180 -10.56 11.43 -6.14
CA TYR A 180 -10.06 10.61 -7.23
C TYR A 180 -11.07 10.60 -8.37
N VAL A 181 -10.70 11.20 -9.51
CA VAL A 181 -11.54 11.23 -10.71
C VAL A 181 -11.33 9.94 -11.49
N PHE A 182 -12.12 8.96 -11.11
CA PHE A 182 -12.18 7.68 -11.79
C PHE A 182 -13.64 7.19 -11.75
N GLY A 183 -14.22 6.89 -12.90
CA GLY A 183 -15.56 6.33 -12.95
C GLY A 183 -15.55 4.97 -12.26
N GLY A 184 -16.20 4.85 -11.11
CA GLY A 184 -16.44 3.57 -10.46
C GLY A 184 -17.21 2.62 -11.39
N SER A 185 -17.07 1.32 -11.17
CA SER A 185 -17.76 0.31 -11.99
C SER A 185 -19.29 0.41 -11.88
N GLY A 186 -19.78 0.87 -10.72
CA GLY A 186 -21.19 0.76 -10.37
C GLY A 186 -21.66 -0.69 -10.27
N PRO A 187 -22.91 -0.93 -9.91
CA PRO A 187 -23.48 -2.26 -9.89
C PRO A 187 -23.41 -2.93 -11.26
N GLN A 188 -22.87 -4.14 -11.28
CA GLN A 188 -22.83 -4.99 -12.46
C GLN A 188 -23.41 -6.35 -12.10
N ALA A 189 -24.21 -6.92 -12.98
CA ALA A 189 -24.62 -8.31 -12.85
C ALA A 189 -23.41 -9.24 -13.00
N ARG A 190 -23.45 -10.37 -12.31
CA ARG A 190 -22.44 -11.42 -12.53
C ARG A 190 -22.44 -11.82 -14.01
N PRO A 191 -21.26 -12.00 -14.60
CA PRO A 191 -21.14 -12.45 -15.98
C PRO A 191 -21.88 -13.77 -16.15
N GLN A 192 -22.56 -13.88 -17.28
CA GLN A 192 -23.30 -15.09 -17.65
C GLN A 192 -22.44 -16.01 -18.53
N GLY A 193 -22.75 -17.32 -18.48
CA GLY A 193 -22.03 -18.32 -19.25
C GLY A 193 -20.87 -18.95 -18.49
N ARG A 194 -20.25 -19.95 -19.09
CA ARG A 194 -19.09 -20.68 -18.57
C ARG A 194 -18.12 -20.94 -19.73
N PRO A 195 -17.44 -19.90 -20.23
CA PRO A 195 -16.45 -20.10 -21.27
C PRO A 195 -15.32 -21.01 -20.76
N PRO A 196 -14.64 -21.74 -21.67
CA PRO A 196 -13.52 -22.58 -21.30
C PRO A 196 -12.39 -21.73 -20.67
N ILE A 197 -11.72 -22.31 -19.70
CA ILE A 197 -10.51 -21.70 -19.12
C ILE A 197 -9.44 -21.69 -20.22
N PRO A 198 -8.77 -20.53 -20.47
CA PRO A 198 -7.70 -20.45 -21.47
C PRO A 198 -6.57 -21.42 -21.15
N GLU A 199 -5.96 -21.98 -22.18
CA GLU A 199 -4.76 -22.78 -22.05
C GLU A 199 -3.65 -21.97 -21.38
N GLY A 200 -2.99 -22.54 -20.39
CA GLY A 200 -1.95 -21.88 -19.62
C GLY A 200 -2.42 -21.15 -18.37
N LEU A 201 -3.71 -20.85 -18.21
CA LEU A 201 -4.26 -20.26 -16.99
C LEU A 201 -4.70 -21.36 -16.01
N ASP A 202 -4.10 -21.39 -14.83
CA ASP A 202 -4.62 -22.14 -13.68
C ASP A 202 -5.63 -21.25 -12.94
N TRP A 203 -6.92 -21.53 -13.15
CA TRP A 203 -8.00 -20.71 -12.59
C TRP A 203 -8.10 -20.86 -11.06
N ASP A 204 -7.77 -22.01 -10.50
CA ASP A 204 -7.78 -22.20 -9.05
C ASP A 204 -6.69 -21.40 -8.35
N LEU A 205 -5.49 -21.40 -8.91
CA LEU A 205 -4.39 -20.55 -8.44
C LEU A 205 -4.69 -19.05 -8.61
N TRP A 206 -5.35 -18.66 -9.72
CA TRP A 206 -5.74 -17.28 -9.95
C TRP A 206 -6.80 -16.81 -8.96
N LEU A 207 -7.81 -17.64 -8.66
CA LEU A 207 -8.80 -17.35 -7.61
C LEU A 207 -8.16 -17.21 -6.23
N GLY A 208 -7.13 -18.00 -5.95
CA GLY A 208 -6.43 -17.90 -4.67
C GLY A 208 -7.37 -17.96 -3.47
N PRO A 209 -7.33 -16.98 -2.55
CA PRO A 209 -8.18 -16.92 -1.36
C PRO A 209 -9.65 -16.52 -1.64
N ALA A 210 -9.94 -15.99 -2.84
CA ALA A 210 -11.30 -15.53 -3.17
C ALA A 210 -12.31 -16.69 -3.22
N PRO A 211 -13.60 -16.44 -2.97
CA PRO A 211 -14.62 -17.45 -3.12
C PRO A 211 -14.62 -18.08 -4.52
N PHE A 212 -14.99 -19.36 -4.60
CA PHE A 212 -15.06 -20.03 -5.89
C PHE A 212 -16.06 -19.34 -6.82
N ARG A 213 -15.61 -19.05 -8.05
CA ARG A 213 -16.42 -18.57 -9.17
C ARG A 213 -16.07 -19.35 -10.44
N PRO A 214 -17.03 -19.72 -11.29
CA PRO A 214 -16.72 -20.19 -12.63
C PRO A 214 -15.88 -19.14 -13.38
N TYR A 215 -14.94 -19.62 -14.19
CA TYR A 215 -14.14 -18.71 -15.01
C TYR A 215 -15.00 -17.83 -15.91
N HIS A 216 -14.62 -16.56 -15.99
CA HIS A 216 -15.09 -15.63 -16.99
C HIS A 216 -14.00 -14.58 -17.26
N PRO A 217 -13.75 -14.19 -18.54
CA PRO A 217 -12.65 -13.26 -18.87
C PRO A 217 -12.79 -11.89 -18.23
N SER A 218 -14.02 -11.41 -17.96
CA SER A 218 -14.22 -10.11 -17.27
C SER A 218 -13.68 -10.09 -15.85
N TYR A 219 -13.60 -11.23 -15.17
CA TYR A 219 -12.97 -11.30 -13.85
C TYR A 219 -11.45 -11.08 -13.94
N VAL A 220 -10.81 -11.54 -15.01
CA VAL A 220 -9.38 -11.37 -15.22
C VAL A 220 -9.03 -9.98 -15.75
N THR A 221 -9.82 -9.45 -16.68
CA THR A 221 -9.55 -8.17 -17.36
C THR A 221 -9.95 -6.96 -16.54
N SER A 222 -10.96 -7.09 -15.67
CA SER A 222 -11.52 -6.01 -14.84
C SER A 222 -11.60 -6.42 -13.36
N TRP A 223 -10.65 -7.20 -12.88
CA TRP A 223 -10.61 -7.74 -11.52
C TRP A 223 -10.80 -6.66 -10.44
N TRP A 224 -10.24 -5.48 -10.66
CA TRP A 224 -10.30 -4.35 -9.74
C TRP A 224 -11.73 -3.85 -9.44
N ALA A 225 -12.69 -4.15 -10.34
CA ALA A 225 -14.09 -3.75 -10.20
C ALA A 225 -14.93 -4.72 -9.34
N TRP A 226 -14.42 -5.92 -9.06
CA TRP A 226 -15.13 -6.95 -8.32
C TRP A 226 -14.62 -7.02 -6.88
N ARG A 227 -15.55 -6.96 -5.91
CA ARG A 227 -15.21 -6.98 -4.48
C ARG A 227 -14.49 -8.24 -4.00
N ASP A 228 -14.55 -9.34 -4.74
CA ASP A 228 -13.80 -10.56 -4.41
C ASP A 228 -12.33 -10.48 -4.85
N PHE A 229 -11.97 -9.58 -5.75
CA PHE A 229 -10.66 -9.56 -6.39
C PHE A 229 -9.92 -8.23 -6.24
N GLY A 230 -10.64 -7.12 -6.12
CA GLY A 230 -10.09 -5.78 -6.03
C GLY A 230 -10.60 -4.99 -4.84
N THR A 231 -10.08 -3.78 -4.70
CA THR A 231 -10.38 -2.85 -3.60
C THR A 231 -11.05 -1.57 -4.08
N GLY A 232 -11.49 -1.53 -5.34
CA GLY A 232 -12.13 -0.36 -5.93
C GLY A 232 -11.24 0.86 -6.03
N VAL A 233 -11.87 2.02 -6.18
CA VAL A 233 -11.15 3.31 -6.31
C VAL A 233 -10.54 3.72 -4.97
N LEU A 234 -11.25 3.50 -3.88
CA LEU A 234 -10.79 3.86 -2.53
C LEU A 234 -9.49 3.11 -2.16
N GLY A 235 -9.45 1.79 -2.32
CA GLY A 235 -8.22 1.02 -2.08
C GLY A 235 -7.15 1.28 -3.15
N GLY A 236 -7.52 1.21 -4.44
CA GLY A 236 -6.57 1.36 -5.55
C GLY A 236 -6.02 2.78 -5.74
N GLY A 237 -6.86 3.81 -5.63
CA GLY A 237 -6.51 5.23 -5.76
C GLY A 237 -6.06 5.83 -4.43
N GLY A 238 -6.83 5.62 -3.37
CA GLY A 238 -6.55 6.14 -2.03
C GLY A 238 -5.19 5.71 -1.49
N SER A 239 -4.73 4.49 -1.85
CA SER A 239 -3.40 3.99 -1.53
C SER A 239 -2.23 4.80 -2.10
N HIS A 240 -2.49 5.78 -2.96
CA HIS A 240 -1.52 6.79 -3.35
C HIS A 240 -1.75 8.11 -2.63
N SER A 241 -3.02 8.52 -2.47
CA SER A 241 -3.38 9.91 -2.15
C SER A 241 -3.41 10.24 -0.66
N ILE A 242 -3.52 9.24 0.23
CA ILE A 242 -3.69 9.46 1.68
C ILE A 242 -2.37 9.77 2.41
N HIS A 243 -1.23 9.39 1.85
CA HIS A 243 0.00 9.22 2.62
C HIS A 243 0.63 10.52 3.13
N VAL A 244 0.49 11.63 2.41
CA VAL A 244 0.99 12.91 2.91
C VAL A 244 0.22 13.32 4.18
N ALA A 245 -1.10 13.17 4.16
CA ALA A 245 -1.92 13.43 5.35
C ALA A 245 -1.61 12.42 6.46
N PHE A 246 -1.55 11.13 6.12
CA PHE A 246 -1.31 10.07 7.10
C PHE A 246 0.03 10.26 7.84
N LYS A 247 1.10 10.60 7.12
CA LYS A 247 2.43 10.81 7.69
C LYS A 247 2.54 12.13 8.42
N ALA A 248 2.14 13.23 7.79
CA ALA A 248 2.29 14.58 8.35
C ALA A 248 1.47 14.79 9.62
N LEU A 249 0.28 14.20 9.69
CA LEU A 249 -0.64 14.31 10.83
C LEU A 249 -0.50 13.19 11.85
N ASN A 250 0.54 12.36 11.74
CA ASN A 250 0.83 11.25 12.65
C ASN A 250 -0.38 10.35 12.92
N LEU A 251 -1.12 9.98 11.85
CA LEU A 251 -2.34 9.16 12.01
C LEU A 251 -2.03 7.76 12.55
N GLY A 252 -0.84 7.23 12.25
CA GLY A 252 -0.38 5.93 12.72
C GLY A 252 -0.36 5.77 14.25
N ALA A 253 -0.28 6.88 14.99
CA ALA A 253 -0.32 6.86 16.46
C ALA A 253 -1.62 6.26 17.03
N LEU A 254 -2.72 6.26 16.26
CA LEU A 254 -3.98 5.64 16.67
C LEU A 254 -3.90 4.11 16.74
N TRP A 255 -2.94 3.50 16.08
CA TRP A 255 -2.70 2.05 16.05
C TRP A 255 -1.66 1.59 17.08
N GLU A 256 -1.11 2.51 17.87
CA GLU A 256 -0.15 2.17 18.91
C GLU A 256 -0.86 1.72 20.20
N GLU A 257 -0.24 0.77 20.89
CA GLU A 257 -0.77 0.21 22.12
C GLU A 257 -1.02 1.30 23.17
N GLY A 258 -2.12 1.20 23.89
CA GLY A 258 -2.55 2.21 24.87
C GLY A 258 -3.36 3.37 24.29
N ASN A 259 -3.50 3.50 22.97
CA ASN A 259 -4.39 4.50 22.36
C ASN A 259 -5.86 4.04 22.51
N SER A 260 -6.74 4.96 22.92
CA SER A 260 -8.19 4.70 23.07
C SER A 260 -9.06 5.48 22.06
N GLY A 261 -8.42 6.20 21.13
CA GLY A 261 -9.12 6.98 20.11
C GLY A 261 -9.94 6.10 19.17
N ARG A 262 -11.14 6.55 18.82
CA ARG A 262 -12.01 5.86 17.86
C ARG A 262 -12.11 6.64 16.57
N ILE A 263 -12.12 5.93 15.46
CA ILE A 263 -12.35 6.51 14.12
C ILE A 263 -13.81 6.28 13.76
N ILE A 264 -14.52 7.37 13.43
CA ILE A 264 -15.88 7.27 12.91
C ILE A 264 -15.82 7.39 11.39
N VAL A 265 -16.46 6.44 10.70
CA VAL A 265 -16.63 6.49 9.24
C VAL A 265 -18.09 6.62 8.92
N GLU A 266 -18.44 7.65 8.13
CA GLU A 266 -19.80 7.91 7.65
C GLU A 266 -19.77 8.47 6.25
N GLY A 267 -20.92 8.54 5.60
CA GLY A 267 -21.01 9.16 4.26
C GLY A 267 -22.17 8.68 3.43
N GLU A 268 -22.00 8.85 2.13
CA GLU A 268 -22.99 8.52 1.10
C GLU A 268 -22.28 7.74 -0.02
N VAL A 269 -22.96 6.79 -0.59
CA VAL A 269 -22.47 6.00 -1.74
C VAL A 269 -23.61 5.85 -2.76
N ALA A 270 -23.26 5.82 -4.04
CA ALA A 270 -24.22 5.53 -5.09
C ALA A 270 -24.46 4.02 -5.20
N GLU A 271 -25.72 3.62 -5.18
CA GLU A 271 -26.15 2.27 -5.53
C GLU A 271 -25.30 1.18 -4.86
N PRO A 272 -25.38 0.98 -3.53
CA PRO A 272 -24.63 -0.05 -2.83
C PRO A 272 -24.82 -1.42 -3.48
N CYS A 273 -23.73 -2.13 -3.73
CA CYS A 273 -23.75 -3.43 -4.38
C CYS A 273 -22.83 -4.42 -3.67
N PRO A 274 -23.26 -5.67 -3.43
CA PRO A 274 -22.44 -6.69 -2.79
C PRO A 274 -21.32 -7.21 -3.70
N GLU A 275 -21.47 -7.12 -5.03
CA GLU A 275 -20.53 -7.69 -6.02
C GLU A 275 -19.46 -6.69 -6.47
N ASN A 276 -19.81 -5.40 -6.56
CA ASN A 276 -19.00 -4.34 -7.15
C ASN A 276 -18.89 -3.13 -6.23
N PHE A 277 -18.08 -2.16 -6.62
CA PHE A 277 -17.93 -0.89 -5.92
C PHE A 277 -18.92 0.15 -6.45
N PRO A 278 -19.39 1.10 -5.60
CA PRO A 278 -20.28 2.17 -6.00
C PRO A 278 -19.72 3.00 -7.16
N ARG A 279 -20.61 3.69 -7.93
CA ARG A 279 -20.17 4.61 -9.00
C ARG A 279 -19.46 5.83 -8.46
N TRP A 280 -19.83 6.24 -7.26
CA TRP A 280 -19.19 7.31 -6.51
C TRP A 280 -19.35 7.06 -5.03
N GLU A 281 -18.39 7.57 -4.27
CA GLU A 281 -18.40 7.57 -2.81
C GLU A 281 -18.03 8.97 -2.28
N LYS A 282 -18.71 9.36 -1.20
CA LYS A 282 -18.45 10.57 -0.45
C LYS A 282 -18.40 10.21 1.02
N LEU A 283 -17.20 9.96 1.51
CA LEU A 283 -16.97 9.46 2.86
C LEU A 283 -16.31 10.53 3.74
N ARG A 284 -16.53 10.43 5.03
CA ARG A 284 -15.85 11.20 6.07
C ARG A 284 -15.26 10.24 7.09
N PHE A 285 -13.97 10.42 7.37
CA PHE A 285 -13.27 9.75 8.44
C PHE A 285 -12.99 10.78 9.53
N HIS A 286 -13.68 10.67 10.66
CA HIS A 286 -13.47 11.54 11.81
C HIS A 286 -12.34 10.93 12.64
N ILE A 287 -11.21 11.60 12.63
CA ILE A 287 -9.99 11.19 13.29
C ILE A 287 -9.89 11.92 14.63
N PRO A 288 -9.79 11.23 15.76
CA PRO A 288 -9.68 11.85 17.07
C PRO A 288 -8.36 12.59 17.27
N ALA A 289 -8.24 13.31 18.38
CA ALA A 289 -6.98 13.94 18.78
C ALA A 289 -5.88 12.88 18.99
N ARG A 290 -4.62 13.27 18.69
CA ARG A 290 -3.43 12.41 18.76
C ARG A 290 -2.29 13.17 19.45
N GLY A 291 -2.04 12.89 20.73
CA GLY A 291 -1.10 13.68 21.52
C GLY A 291 -1.48 15.16 21.50
N THR A 292 -0.61 16.02 20.99
CA THR A 292 -0.85 17.46 20.84
C THR A 292 -1.60 17.84 19.56
N LEU A 293 -1.81 16.90 18.65
CA LEU A 293 -2.50 17.15 17.38
C LEU A 293 -4.02 17.09 17.58
N PRO A 294 -4.77 18.08 17.08
CA PRO A 294 -6.23 18.14 17.23
C PRO A 294 -6.94 17.06 16.40
N PRO A 295 -8.26 16.88 16.64
CA PRO A 295 -9.07 16.11 15.73
C PRO A 295 -9.01 16.68 14.30
N VAL A 296 -9.13 15.79 13.31
CA VAL A 296 -9.16 16.14 11.89
C VAL A 296 -10.22 15.32 11.16
N CYS A 297 -10.94 15.94 10.22
CA CYS A 297 -11.84 15.22 9.32
C CYS A 297 -11.16 14.99 7.97
N ILE A 298 -11.12 13.73 7.53
CA ILE A 298 -10.65 13.35 6.20
C ILE A 298 -11.89 13.07 5.34
N HIS A 299 -12.03 13.85 4.27
CA HIS A 299 -13.08 13.70 3.28
C HIS A 299 -12.52 12.93 2.08
N TRP A 300 -13.17 11.85 1.72
CA TRP A 300 -12.92 11.11 0.50
C TRP A 300 -14.03 11.36 -0.52
N TYR A 301 -13.63 11.56 -1.77
CA TYR A 301 -14.55 11.72 -2.89
C TYR A 301 -14.03 10.93 -4.08
N ASP A 302 -14.83 10.06 -4.65
CA ASP A 302 -14.56 9.47 -5.96
C ASP A 302 -15.79 9.51 -6.87
N GLY A 303 -15.53 9.23 -8.14
CA GLY A 303 -16.53 9.28 -9.19
C GLY A 303 -16.02 9.96 -10.45
N SER A 304 -16.88 10.07 -11.47
CA SER A 304 -16.55 10.86 -12.66
C SER A 304 -16.47 12.36 -12.32
N GLU A 305 -15.70 13.12 -13.10
CA GLU A 305 -15.66 14.59 -12.93
C GLU A 305 -17.05 15.21 -13.02
N ALA A 306 -17.87 14.75 -13.95
CA ALA A 306 -19.25 15.22 -14.10
C ALA A 306 -20.06 15.01 -12.81
N GLU A 307 -19.89 13.89 -12.15
CA GLU A 307 -20.54 13.58 -10.88
C GLU A 307 -20.05 14.49 -9.75
N LEU A 308 -18.74 14.67 -9.60
CA LEU A 308 -18.17 15.56 -8.59
C LEU A 308 -18.60 17.02 -8.80
N ARG A 309 -18.74 17.47 -10.05
CA ARG A 309 -19.30 18.79 -10.39
C ARG A 309 -20.78 18.90 -10.06
N ARG A 310 -21.58 17.88 -10.39
CA ARG A 310 -23.01 17.83 -10.09
C ARG A 310 -23.30 17.92 -8.60
N GLN A 311 -22.44 17.32 -7.77
CA GLN A 311 -22.53 17.36 -6.32
C GLN A 311 -21.93 18.63 -5.69
N GLY A 312 -21.41 19.57 -6.48
CA GLY A 312 -20.77 20.80 -5.99
C GLY A 312 -19.39 20.57 -5.33
N ILE A 313 -18.89 19.32 -5.33
CA ILE A 313 -17.60 18.97 -4.69
C ILE A 313 -16.45 19.66 -5.43
N TRP A 314 -16.45 19.62 -6.75
CA TRP A 314 -15.39 20.22 -7.56
C TRP A 314 -15.25 21.72 -7.28
N GLN A 315 -16.34 22.46 -7.29
CA GLN A 315 -16.38 23.90 -7.02
C GLN A 315 -15.92 24.22 -5.58
N LYS A 316 -16.33 23.39 -4.60
CA LYS A 316 -15.85 23.51 -3.22
C LYS A 316 -14.33 23.37 -3.15
N LEU A 317 -13.77 22.35 -3.80
CA LEU A 317 -12.33 22.10 -3.78
C LEU A 317 -11.53 23.20 -4.49
N GLU A 318 -12.00 23.69 -5.65
CA GLU A 318 -11.38 24.83 -6.35
C GLU A 318 -11.39 26.10 -5.49
N LYS A 319 -12.50 26.35 -4.79
CA LYS A 319 -12.60 27.50 -3.86
C LYS A 319 -11.60 27.37 -2.69
N ILE A 320 -11.41 26.17 -2.13
CA ILE A 320 -10.43 25.92 -1.06
C ILE A 320 -9.02 26.12 -1.61
N ALA A 321 -8.70 25.56 -2.78
CA ALA A 321 -7.40 25.68 -3.40
C ALA A 321 -7.05 27.07 -3.92
N GLY A 322 -8.07 27.91 -4.20
CA GLY A 322 -7.88 29.21 -4.86
C GLY A 322 -7.33 29.12 -6.28
N ARG A 323 -7.33 27.92 -6.88
CA ARG A 323 -6.78 27.62 -8.21
C ARG A 323 -7.47 26.41 -8.85
N PRO A 324 -7.32 26.20 -10.17
CA PRO A 324 -7.78 24.97 -10.83
C PRO A 324 -7.12 23.72 -10.25
N LEU A 325 -7.89 22.63 -10.16
CA LEU A 325 -7.43 21.34 -9.57
C LEU A 325 -6.70 20.43 -10.56
N GLN A 326 -6.09 20.97 -11.59
CA GLN A 326 -5.43 20.18 -12.64
C GLN A 326 -3.92 20.16 -12.50
N TRP A 327 -3.34 18.98 -12.76
CA TRP A 327 -1.90 18.72 -12.78
C TRP A 327 -1.46 18.38 -14.20
N LYS A 328 -0.51 19.11 -14.76
CA LYS A 328 -0.04 18.90 -16.15
C LYS A 328 0.70 17.57 -16.32
N ASP A 329 1.50 17.17 -15.33
CA ASP A 329 2.43 16.04 -15.42
C ASP A 329 2.03 14.89 -14.49
N SER A 330 0.73 14.57 -14.39
CA SER A 330 0.21 13.50 -13.56
C SER A 330 -0.55 12.46 -14.40
N TRP A 331 -0.40 11.20 -14.04
CA TRP A 331 -1.19 10.09 -14.63
C TRP A 331 -2.69 10.24 -14.36
N THR A 332 -3.02 10.94 -13.28
CA THR A 332 -4.40 11.27 -12.88
C THR A 332 -4.49 12.78 -12.70
N PRO A 333 -4.49 13.55 -13.80
CA PRO A 333 -4.32 15.00 -13.76
C PRO A 333 -5.43 15.74 -13.02
N ARG A 334 -6.57 15.10 -12.78
CA ARG A 334 -7.76 15.68 -12.11
C ARG A 334 -7.97 15.14 -10.71
N SER A 335 -7.04 14.37 -10.15
CA SER A 335 -7.14 13.79 -8.81
C SER A 335 -6.07 14.37 -7.90
N GLY A 336 -6.34 14.43 -6.60
CA GLY A 336 -5.39 15.02 -5.67
C GLY A 336 -5.85 15.04 -4.22
N THR A 337 -5.11 15.81 -3.42
CA THR A 337 -5.39 15.99 -2.00
C THR A 337 -5.19 17.45 -1.62
N LEU A 338 -6.09 17.99 -0.80
CA LEU A 338 -5.95 19.27 -0.11
C LEU A 338 -5.87 19.04 1.39
N LEU A 339 -4.85 19.60 2.05
CA LEU A 339 -4.78 19.68 3.50
C LEU A 339 -5.03 21.15 3.89
N VAL A 340 -6.10 21.40 4.63
CA VAL A 340 -6.57 22.74 4.96
C VAL A 340 -6.07 23.13 6.35
N GLY A 341 -5.10 24.01 6.39
CA GLY A 341 -4.55 24.55 7.61
C GLY A 341 -5.09 25.93 7.96
N SER A 342 -4.83 26.38 9.18
CA SER A 342 -5.30 27.69 9.67
C SER A 342 -4.58 28.88 9.03
N ARG A 343 -3.44 28.66 8.35
CA ARG A 343 -2.63 29.70 7.71
C ARG A 343 -2.43 29.50 6.21
N GLY A 344 -2.75 28.32 5.69
CA GLY A 344 -2.57 27.99 4.28
C GLY A 344 -3.11 26.61 3.94
N VAL A 345 -2.95 26.21 2.70
CA VAL A 345 -3.43 24.93 2.17
C VAL A 345 -2.27 24.22 1.47
N VAL A 346 -2.16 22.91 1.67
CA VAL A 346 -1.30 22.07 0.85
C VAL A 346 -2.14 21.43 -0.23
N HIS A 347 -1.75 21.59 -1.50
CA HIS A 347 -2.35 20.92 -2.65
C HIS A 347 -1.36 19.91 -3.24
N THR A 348 -1.75 18.65 -3.31
CA THR A 348 -0.91 17.59 -3.91
C THR A 348 -1.62 16.90 -5.06
N ASN A 349 -0.84 16.34 -6.01
CA ASN A 349 -1.39 15.42 -6.99
C ASN A 349 -1.82 14.09 -6.31
N ALA A 350 -2.55 13.24 -7.04
CA ALA A 350 -3.06 11.97 -6.49
C ALA A 350 -1.96 11.01 -5.98
N HIS A 351 -0.75 11.10 -6.51
CA HIS A 351 0.37 10.25 -6.07
C HIS A 351 1.20 10.87 -4.93
N ASN A 352 0.81 12.05 -4.45
CA ASN A 352 1.57 12.84 -3.48
C ASN A 352 3.04 13.09 -3.89
N SER A 353 3.33 13.04 -5.19
CA SER A 353 4.69 13.22 -5.73
C SER A 353 4.99 14.67 -6.13
N ILE A 354 3.96 15.49 -6.26
CA ILE A 354 4.03 16.93 -6.50
C ILE A 354 3.15 17.60 -5.46
N CYS A 355 3.73 18.49 -4.68
CA CYS A 355 3.04 19.20 -3.60
C CYS A 355 3.29 20.70 -3.74
N VAL A 356 2.27 21.52 -3.50
CA VAL A 356 2.31 22.98 -3.56
C VAL A 356 1.69 23.54 -2.28
N LEU A 357 2.36 24.52 -1.69
CA LEU A 357 1.81 25.30 -0.57
C LEU A 357 1.10 26.53 -1.11
N LEU A 358 -0.08 26.85 -0.57
CA LEU A 358 -0.94 27.92 -1.01
C LEU A 358 -1.34 28.84 0.15
N PRO A 359 -1.42 30.17 -0.06
CA PRO A 359 -0.99 30.86 -1.28
C PRO A 359 0.53 30.88 -1.40
N GLU A 360 1.05 30.72 -2.62
CA GLU A 360 2.49 30.58 -2.90
C GLU A 360 3.29 31.80 -2.42
N GLU A 361 2.74 33.01 -2.49
CA GLU A 361 3.40 34.25 -2.10
C GLU A 361 3.71 34.31 -0.59
N ARG A 362 2.99 33.55 0.22
CA ARG A 362 3.17 33.51 1.67
C ARG A 362 4.12 32.41 2.16
N LEU A 363 4.52 31.54 1.27
CA LEU A 363 5.26 30.32 1.62
C LEU A 363 6.48 30.11 0.72
N PRO A 364 7.42 31.11 0.63
CA PRO A 364 8.58 31.03 -0.25
C PRO A 364 9.56 29.89 0.14
N GLU A 365 9.47 29.38 1.36
CA GLU A 365 10.34 28.30 1.88
C GLU A 365 9.91 26.89 1.48
N ALA A 366 8.82 26.76 0.74
CA ALA A 366 8.26 25.47 0.34
C ALA A 366 9.10 24.71 -0.70
N ALA A 367 10.01 25.40 -1.39
CA ALA A 367 10.87 24.81 -2.38
C ALA A 367 12.19 24.33 -1.74
N GLY A 368 12.59 23.11 -2.00
CA GLY A 368 13.88 22.58 -1.56
C GLY A 368 13.86 21.09 -1.29
N PRO A 369 15.05 20.49 -1.09
CA PRO A 369 15.15 19.10 -0.66
C PRO A 369 14.64 18.95 0.78
N PRO A 370 14.30 17.71 1.18
CA PRO A 370 13.99 17.44 2.59
C PRO A 370 15.21 17.72 3.47
N GLU A 371 14.95 18.16 4.70
CA GLU A 371 16.01 18.48 5.67
C GLU A 371 16.22 17.37 6.71
N ARG A 372 15.14 16.69 7.09
CA ARG A 372 15.14 15.63 8.11
C ARG A 372 14.99 14.24 7.51
N PHE A 373 14.19 14.13 6.46
CA PHE A 373 14.09 12.87 5.74
C PHE A 373 15.25 12.71 4.78
N PRO A 374 15.84 11.50 4.66
CA PRO A 374 16.93 11.29 3.72
C PRO A 374 16.44 11.46 2.28
N HIS A 375 17.26 12.01 1.42
CA HIS A 375 17.10 11.87 -0.03
C HIS A 375 17.33 10.40 -0.40
N VAL A 376 16.49 9.85 -1.29
CA VAL A 376 16.64 8.47 -1.78
C VAL A 376 16.68 8.44 -3.30
N ALA A 377 17.51 7.57 -3.85
CA ALA A 377 17.70 7.44 -5.30
C ALA A 377 16.45 6.91 -6.04
N GLY A 378 15.49 6.36 -5.31
CA GLY A 378 14.23 5.89 -5.85
C GLY A 378 13.54 4.89 -4.92
N HIS A 379 12.27 4.65 -5.20
CA HIS A 379 11.41 3.87 -4.33
C HIS A 379 11.88 2.40 -4.16
N GLN A 380 12.26 1.73 -5.24
CA GLN A 380 12.79 0.36 -5.16
C GLN A 380 14.17 0.31 -4.53
N GLN A 381 15.00 1.35 -4.77
CA GLN A 381 16.33 1.43 -4.19
C GLN A 381 16.27 1.56 -2.67
N GLU A 382 15.37 2.38 -2.15
CA GLU A 382 15.13 2.52 -0.72
C GLU A 382 14.79 1.17 -0.06
N TRP A 383 13.98 0.34 -0.71
CA TRP A 383 13.65 -0.99 -0.23
C TRP A 383 14.85 -1.95 -0.28
N VAL A 384 15.62 -1.93 -1.36
CA VAL A 384 16.84 -2.75 -1.48
C VAL A 384 17.86 -2.40 -0.39
N GLU A 385 18.00 -1.13 -0.07
CA GLU A 385 18.87 -0.67 1.03
C GLU A 385 18.38 -1.21 2.38
N ALA A 386 17.07 -1.17 2.62
CA ALA A 386 16.49 -1.77 3.84
C ALA A 386 16.67 -3.29 3.89
N CYS A 387 16.57 -4.01 2.78
CA CYS A 387 16.85 -5.44 2.71
C CYS A 387 18.30 -5.79 3.09
N ARG A 388 19.22 -4.84 2.91
CA ARG A 388 20.65 -4.97 3.28
C ARG A 388 20.97 -4.50 4.70
N GLY A 389 19.95 -4.22 5.51
CA GLY A 389 20.09 -3.75 6.89
C GLY A 389 20.13 -2.24 7.07
N GLY A 390 19.85 -1.48 6.01
CA GLY A 390 19.64 -0.03 6.09
C GLY A 390 18.33 0.36 6.77
N PRO A 391 18.02 1.66 6.84
CA PRO A 391 16.80 2.14 7.48
C PRO A 391 15.54 1.64 6.77
N ALA A 392 14.47 1.46 7.53
CA ALA A 392 13.18 1.06 6.98
C ALA A 392 12.64 2.14 6.01
N PRO A 393 12.09 1.75 4.85
CA PRO A 393 11.49 2.70 3.92
C PRO A 393 10.33 3.45 4.55
N LEU A 394 10.03 4.67 4.09
CA LEU A 394 8.86 5.40 4.59
C LEU A 394 7.54 4.66 4.33
N SER A 395 7.50 3.84 3.29
CA SER A 395 6.34 3.06 2.85
C SER A 395 6.34 1.62 3.40
N ASN A 396 7.06 1.35 4.48
CA ASN A 396 7.05 0.04 5.15
C ASN A 396 5.66 -0.33 5.72
N PHE A 397 5.46 -1.56 6.14
CA PHE A 397 4.15 -2.01 6.61
C PHE A 397 3.72 -1.44 7.96
N ASP A 398 4.61 -0.86 8.75
CA ASP A 398 4.22 -0.12 9.95
C ASP A 398 3.53 1.21 9.62
N HIS A 399 3.83 1.78 8.46
CA HIS A 399 3.11 2.93 7.91
C HIS A 399 1.94 2.51 7.01
N SER A 400 2.20 1.63 6.05
CA SER A 400 1.22 1.27 5.02
C SER A 400 0.09 0.39 5.55
N GLY A 401 0.35 -0.46 6.54
CA GLY A 401 -0.69 -1.28 7.19
C GLY A 401 -1.82 -0.43 7.76
N PRO A 402 -1.55 0.46 8.73
CA PRO A 402 -2.55 1.37 9.28
C PRO A 402 -3.23 2.26 8.24
N ALA A 403 -2.49 2.76 7.25
CA ALA A 403 -3.06 3.57 6.18
C ALA A 403 -4.05 2.76 5.32
N MET A 404 -3.74 1.49 5.04
CA MET A 404 -4.65 0.60 4.32
C MET A 404 -5.84 0.18 5.18
N GLU A 405 -5.65 -0.09 6.47
CA GLU A 405 -6.79 -0.36 7.38
C GLU A 405 -7.80 0.80 7.36
N LEU A 406 -7.31 2.05 7.41
CA LEU A 406 -8.17 3.23 7.33
C LEU A 406 -8.97 3.29 6.02
N LEU A 407 -8.32 3.09 4.88
CA LEU A 407 -8.98 3.16 3.57
C LEU A 407 -9.95 1.99 3.34
N LEU A 408 -9.51 0.77 3.65
CA LEU A 408 -10.33 -0.43 3.47
C LEU A 408 -11.54 -0.48 4.41
N LEU A 409 -11.49 0.23 5.54
CA LEU A 409 -12.67 0.46 6.38
C LEU A 409 -13.78 1.22 5.62
N GLY A 410 -13.43 2.12 4.70
CA GLY A 410 -14.39 2.75 3.79
C GLY A 410 -15.08 1.74 2.87
N ASN A 411 -14.35 0.72 2.38
CA ASN A 411 -14.95 -0.38 1.63
C ASN A 411 -15.91 -1.23 2.46
N VAL A 412 -15.65 -1.37 3.76
CA VAL A 412 -16.61 -2.02 4.69
C VAL A 412 -17.84 -1.14 4.86
N PHE A 413 -17.66 0.18 5.07
CA PHE A 413 -18.76 1.14 5.14
C PHE A 413 -19.66 1.05 3.91
N SER A 414 -19.08 1.04 2.70
CA SER A 414 -19.85 1.03 1.44
C SER A 414 -20.72 -0.23 1.21
N ARG A 415 -20.57 -1.24 2.07
CA ARG A 415 -21.45 -2.43 2.08
C ARG A 415 -22.67 -2.28 2.99
N VAL A 416 -22.52 -1.57 4.12
CA VAL A 416 -23.55 -1.46 5.15
C VAL A 416 -24.25 -0.10 5.17
N VAL A 417 -23.55 0.94 4.70
CA VAL A 417 -24.03 2.34 4.58
C VAL A 417 -24.65 2.87 5.90
N GLN A 418 -23.97 2.54 6.99
CA GLN A 418 -24.30 3.02 8.33
C GLN A 418 -23.02 3.50 9.02
N PRO A 419 -23.06 4.55 9.85
CA PRO A 419 -21.88 5.03 10.55
C PRO A 419 -21.19 3.91 11.33
N LEU A 420 -19.87 3.80 11.14
CA LEU A 420 -19.03 2.79 11.80
C LEU A 420 -18.13 3.44 12.83
N GLU A 421 -18.08 2.87 14.02
CA GLU A 421 -17.11 3.20 15.06
C GLU A 421 -16.00 2.15 15.09
N PHE A 422 -14.81 2.52 14.67
CA PHE A 422 -13.66 1.62 14.54
C PHE A 422 -12.65 1.85 15.67
N ASP A 423 -12.25 0.75 16.30
CA ASP A 423 -11.14 0.67 17.26
C ASP A 423 -9.84 0.29 16.50
N PRO A 424 -8.91 1.25 16.27
CA PRO A 424 -7.67 0.95 15.55
C PRO A 424 -6.75 -0.02 16.27
N VAL A 425 -6.71 0.00 17.61
CA VAL A 425 -5.85 -0.89 18.40
C VAL A 425 -6.37 -2.31 18.35
N GLY A 426 -7.65 -2.50 18.66
CA GLY A 426 -8.32 -3.81 18.65
C GLY A 426 -8.62 -4.34 17.25
N CYS A 427 -8.54 -3.48 16.20
CA CYS A 427 -8.96 -3.80 14.84
C CYS A 427 -10.40 -4.36 14.81
N ARG A 428 -11.36 -3.59 15.33
CA ARG A 428 -12.76 -3.98 15.48
C ARG A 428 -13.70 -2.83 15.16
N VAL A 429 -14.85 -3.14 14.56
CA VAL A 429 -16.00 -2.23 14.50
C VAL A 429 -16.87 -2.51 15.73
N LEU A 430 -17.12 -1.47 16.53
CA LEU A 430 -17.75 -1.63 17.85
C LEU A 430 -19.28 -1.59 17.81
N ASN A 431 -19.86 -0.90 16.84
CA ASN A 431 -21.30 -0.60 16.78
C ASN A 431 -22.06 -1.36 15.69
N HIS A 432 -21.39 -2.26 14.93
CA HIS A 432 -22.03 -3.00 13.84
C HIS A 432 -21.37 -4.36 13.62
N GLU A 433 -21.99 -5.43 14.12
CA GLU A 433 -21.43 -6.81 14.07
C GLU A 433 -21.14 -7.31 12.65
N GLY A 434 -22.02 -7.03 11.68
CA GLY A 434 -21.80 -7.43 10.28
C GLY A 434 -20.61 -6.71 9.64
N ALA A 435 -20.37 -5.44 9.99
CA ALA A 435 -19.19 -4.71 9.56
C ALA A 435 -17.92 -5.23 10.24
N ASP A 436 -17.98 -5.57 11.53
CA ASP A 436 -16.83 -6.18 12.24
C ASP A 436 -16.41 -7.51 11.60
N ARG A 437 -17.36 -8.38 11.24
CA ARG A 437 -17.08 -9.58 10.44
C ARG A 437 -16.52 -9.25 9.06
N GLY A 438 -16.98 -8.16 8.46
CA GLY A 438 -16.52 -7.67 7.17
C GLY A 438 -15.07 -7.18 7.13
N LEU A 439 -14.45 -6.93 8.29
CA LEU A 439 -13.01 -6.62 8.38
C LEU A 439 -12.13 -7.81 7.98
N ARG A 440 -12.64 -9.03 8.12
CA ARG A 440 -11.95 -10.31 7.89
C ARG A 440 -12.90 -11.28 7.19
N PRO A 441 -13.20 -11.07 5.91
CA PRO A 441 -14.09 -11.97 5.18
C PRO A 441 -13.50 -13.38 5.11
N PRO A 442 -14.36 -14.42 5.09
CA PRO A 442 -13.90 -15.81 5.01
C PRO A 442 -13.11 -16.07 3.72
N ARG A 443 -12.09 -16.90 3.84
CA ARG A 443 -11.20 -17.32 2.75
C ARG A 443 -11.46 -18.77 2.36
N ARG A 444 -11.08 -19.15 1.16
CA ARG A 444 -11.05 -20.57 0.79
C ARG A 444 -10.06 -21.32 1.69
N GLN A 445 -10.40 -22.54 2.07
CA GLN A 445 -9.53 -23.42 2.84
C GLN A 445 -8.15 -23.54 2.15
N SER A 446 -7.08 -23.61 2.93
CA SER A 446 -5.66 -23.62 2.50
C SER A 446 -5.10 -22.30 1.94
N TRP A 447 -5.90 -21.22 1.85
CA TRP A 447 -5.48 -19.89 1.41
C TRP A 447 -5.54 -18.84 2.54
N GLU A 448 -5.62 -19.28 3.77
CA GLU A 448 -5.64 -18.39 4.94
C GLU A 448 -4.27 -17.71 5.15
N VAL A 449 -4.31 -16.48 5.65
CA VAL A 449 -3.13 -15.64 5.94
C VAL A 449 -2.75 -15.72 7.40
#